data_a76fbd9459c7c51482e24f31fc053077
#
_entry.id   a76fbd9459c7c51482e24f31fc053077
#
_cell.length_a   1.000
_cell.length_b   1.000
_cell.length_c   1.000
_cell.angle_alpha   90.00
_cell.angle_beta   90.00
_cell.angle_gamma   90.00
#
_symmetry.space_group_name_H-M   'P 1'
#
loop_
_entity.id
_entity.type
_entity.pdbx_description
1 polymer ?
#
loop_
_entity_poly.entity_id
_entity_poly.type
_entity_poly.pdbx_seq_one_letter_code
_entity_poly.pdbx_strand_id
1 'polypeptide(L)'
;MTCHSPLVRYPDSTLALPPAYCGSIRRYAAIAMYGNTVTDTERRFNKREKDCHRCVIEGSNGIQRLTVPLEKPQEWHSTRLKDVRVSTHGKWWHVHWEAICSAYGRTPFFEYYADNIAPAFSGDIELLVDLDDKIDRFCREALGLPQPLSSDTSMTVARQVENIRDVEYYQIWAERFGFTPGLSVLDLIFNMGPEAPLVLHVMTR
;
A
#
# COMPACT_ATOMS: atom_id res chain seq x y z
N MET A 1 18.83 -2.43 23.07
CA MET A 1 18.57 -0.99 22.80
C MET A 1 17.76 -0.92 21.53
N THR A 2 16.44 -0.81 21.66
CA THR A 2 15.53 -0.64 20.50
C THR A 2 15.68 0.79 20.02
N CYS A 3 16.32 0.95 18.87
CA CYS A 3 16.41 2.23 18.20
C CYS A 3 14.99 2.59 17.70
N HIS A 4 14.26 3.36 18.49
CA HIS A 4 12.94 3.84 18.09
C HIS A 4 13.17 4.85 16.95
N SER A 5 12.61 4.54 15.78
CA SER A 5 12.55 5.51 14.68
C SER A 5 11.88 6.81 15.20
N PRO A 6 12.42 7.99 14.87
CA PRO A 6 11.83 9.26 15.31
C PRO A 6 10.40 9.49 14.80
N LEU A 7 9.90 8.60 13.95
CA LEU A 7 8.55 8.64 13.37
C LEU A 7 7.48 8.04 14.29
N VAL A 8 7.85 7.15 15.23
CA VAL A 8 6.89 6.42 16.05
C VAL A 8 6.36 7.31 17.18
N ARG A 9 5.04 7.58 17.16
CA ARG A 9 4.32 8.37 18.19
C ARG A 9 3.59 7.51 19.20
N TYR A 10 3.20 6.29 18.82
CA TYR A 10 2.39 5.38 19.64
C TYR A 10 3.11 4.03 19.79
N PRO A 11 4.30 3.98 20.44
CA PRO A 11 5.10 2.77 20.53
C PRO A 11 4.44 1.64 21.31
N ASP A 12 3.54 1.99 22.24
CA ASP A 12 2.83 1.03 23.11
C ASP A 12 1.51 0.55 22.53
N SER A 13 1.14 1.01 21.32
CA SER A 13 -0.11 0.65 20.65
C SER A 13 0.19 -0.09 19.34
N THR A 14 -0.64 -1.07 19.03
CA THR A 14 -0.60 -1.79 17.75
C THR A 14 -1.75 -1.34 16.87
N LEU A 15 -1.46 -0.96 15.63
CA LEU A 15 -2.47 -0.59 14.66
C LEU A 15 -2.89 -1.81 13.84
N ALA A 16 -4.17 -2.20 13.92
CA ALA A 16 -4.72 -3.23 13.05
C ALA A 16 -5.24 -2.62 11.75
N LEU A 17 -4.71 -3.10 10.63
CA LEU A 17 -5.09 -2.65 9.29
C LEU A 17 -5.55 -3.83 8.43
N PRO A 18 -6.57 -3.67 7.58
CA PRO A 18 -6.87 -4.65 6.56
C PRO A 18 -5.73 -4.75 5.55
N PRO A 19 -5.58 -5.85 4.79
CA PRO A 19 -4.73 -5.89 3.61
C PRO A 19 -5.06 -4.75 2.65
N ALA A 20 -4.08 -4.30 1.86
CA ALA A 20 -4.32 -3.22 0.90
C ALA A 20 -3.43 -3.39 -0.34
N TYR A 21 -4.07 -3.41 -1.50
CA TYR A 21 -3.40 -3.47 -2.79
C TYR A 21 -2.73 -2.13 -3.12
N CYS A 22 -1.40 -2.13 -3.17
CA CYS A 22 -0.62 -0.91 -3.38
C CYS A 22 -1.15 0.26 -2.52
N GLY A 23 -1.22 0.05 -1.19
CA GLY A 23 -1.90 0.93 -0.24
C GLY A 23 -1.60 2.42 -0.40
N SER A 24 -2.49 3.27 0.07
CA SER A 24 -2.36 4.72 -0.05
C SER A 24 -1.22 5.27 0.81
N ILE A 25 -0.69 6.43 0.44
CA ILE A 25 0.34 7.16 1.23
C ILE A 25 -0.12 7.38 2.67
N ARG A 26 -1.41 7.72 2.88
CA ARG A 26 -1.97 7.90 4.23
C ARG A 26 -1.90 6.65 5.09
N ARG A 27 -2.08 5.45 4.48
CA ARG A 27 -1.89 4.18 5.17
C ARG A 27 -0.48 4.04 5.74
N TYR A 28 0.54 4.34 4.92
CA TYR A 28 1.94 4.23 5.34
C TYR A 28 2.37 5.33 6.31
N ALA A 29 1.77 6.50 6.24
CA ALA A 29 1.90 7.52 7.28
C ALA A 29 1.35 7.02 8.63
N ALA A 30 0.20 6.33 8.64
CA ALA A 30 -0.33 5.69 9.83
C ALA A 30 0.62 4.60 10.38
N ILE A 31 1.13 3.74 9.50
CA ILE A 31 2.11 2.71 9.89
C ILE A 31 3.34 3.34 10.53
N ALA A 32 3.85 4.43 9.97
CA ALA A 32 4.99 5.16 10.50
C ALA A 32 4.72 5.73 11.92
N MET A 33 3.50 6.23 12.17
CA MET A 33 3.11 6.76 13.49
C MET A 33 3.08 5.70 14.59
N TYR A 34 2.57 4.51 14.27
CA TYR A 34 2.40 3.45 15.26
C TYR A 34 3.66 2.58 15.40
N GLY A 35 4.40 2.35 14.32
CA GLY A 35 5.51 1.42 14.27
C GLY A 35 5.07 -0.04 14.35
N ASN A 36 4.28 -0.41 15.34
CA ASN A 36 3.71 -1.75 15.51
C ASN A 36 2.38 -1.87 14.76
N THR A 37 2.29 -2.83 13.85
CA THR A 37 1.07 -3.07 13.08
C THR A 37 0.78 -4.56 12.95
N VAL A 38 -0.49 -4.92 12.80
CA VAL A 38 -0.94 -6.27 12.43
C VAL A 38 -1.86 -6.17 11.22
N THR A 39 -1.79 -7.17 10.34
CA THR A 39 -2.69 -7.26 9.19
C THR A 39 -3.89 -8.13 9.55
N ASP A 40 -5.09 -7.54 9.56
CA ASP A 40 -6.33 -8.24 9.90
C ASP A 40 -6.91 -8.94 8.66
N THR A 41 -6.46 -10.17 8.43
CA THR A 41 -6.92 -11.02 7.33
C THR A 41 -8.16 -11.85 7.66
N GLU A 42 -8.50 -11.96 8.96
CA GLU A 42 -9.64 -12.74 9.45
C GLU A 42 -10.99 -12.02 9.32
N ARG A 43 -10.96 -10.71 9.11
CA ARG A 43 -12.19 -9.93 8.92
C ARG A 43 -12.92 -10.35 7.64
N ARG A 44 -14.24 -10.14 7.64
CA ARG A 44 -15.08 -10.41 6.47
C ARG A 44 -14.75 -9.47 5.32
N PHE A 45 -14.75 -10.01 4.12
CA PHE A 45 -14.59 -9.19 2.91
C PHE A 45 -15.78 -8.25 2.74
N ASN A 46 -15.51 -6.97 2.60
CA ASN A 46 -16.52 -5.95 2.39
C ASN A 46 -16.33 -5.30 1.00
N LYS A 47 -17.28 -5.52 0.10
CA LYS A 47 -17.24 -4.95 -1.26
C LYS A 47 -17.19 -3.42 -1.32
N ARG A 48 -17.57 -2.74 -0.24
CA ARG A 48 -17.53 -1.28 -0.16
C ARG A 48 -16.13 -0.78 0.17
N GLU A 49 -15.32 -1.58 0.83
CA GLU A 49 -13.91 -1.30 1.12
C GLU A 49 -13.09 -1.72 -0.09
N LYS A 50 -12.68 -0.75 -0.91
CA LYS A 50 -12.01 -1.01 -2.18
C LYS A 50 -10.51 -1.19 -2.05
N ASP A 51 -9.91 -0.71 -0.98
CA ASP A 51 -8.45 -0.60 -0.82
C ASP A 51 -7.75 -1.96 -0.84
N CYS A 52 -8.44 -3.04 -0.44
CA CYS A 52 -7.86 -4.39 -0.48
C CYS A 52 -7.64 -4.93 -1.91
N HIS A 53 -8.30 -4.39 -2.93
CA HIS A 53 -8.14 -4.88 -4.31
C HIS A 53 -8.08 -3.75 -5.34
N ARG A 54 -7.93 -2.50 -4.88
CA ARG A 54 -7.83 -1.33 -5.77
C ARG A 54 -6.83 -0.33 -5.24
N CYS A 55 -6.03 0.22 -6.16
CA CYS A 55 -5.22 1.40 -5.87
C CYS A 55 -5.45 2.50 -6.89
N VAL A 56 -4.92 3.67 -6.58
CA VAL A 56 -4.97 4.87 -7.42
C VAL A 56 -3.55 5.31 -7.73
N ILE A 57 -3.24 5.41 -9.01
CA ILE A 57 -1.96 5.95 -9.52
C ILE A 57 -2.24 7.14 -10.43
N GLU A 58 -1.23 7.94 -10.74
CA GLU A 58 -1.32 9.00 -11.72
C GLU A 58 -0.33 8.76 -12.85
N GLY A 59 -0.81 8.80 -14.06
CA GLY A 59 0.00 8.66 -15.26
C GLY A 59 -0.12 9.85 -16.19
N SER A 60 0.44 9.75 -17.40
CA SER A 60 0.43 10.83 -18.40
C SER A 60 -0.96 11.32 -18.80
N ASN A 61 -2.00 10.53 -18.57
CA ASN A 61 -3.39 10.85 -18.86
C ASN A 61 -4.22 11.17 -17.60
N GLY A 62 -3.55 11.44 -16.47
CA GLY A 62 -4.17 11.71 -15.18
C GLY A 62 -4.39 10.45 -14.34
N ILE A 63 -5.38 10.53 -13.44
CA ILE A 63 -5.65 9.50 -12.46
C ILE A 63 -6.12 8.18 -13.11
N GLN A 64 -5.50 7.09 -12.71
CA GLN A 64 -5.85 5.72 -13.09
C GLN A 64 -6.19 4.90 -11.84
N ARG A 65 -7.22 4.05 -11.95
CA ARG A 65 -7.60 3.11 -10.89
C ARG A 65 -7.30 1.70 -11.34
N LEU A 66 -6.33 1.07 -10.69
CA LEU A 66 -5.99 -0.32 -10.92
C LEU A 66 -6.83 -1.18 -9.99
N THR A 67 -7.59 -2.11 -10.55
CA THR A 67 -8.49 -2.99 -9.78
C THR A 67 -8.16 -4.44 -10.07
N VAL A 68 -7.73 -5.18 -9.04
CA VAL A 68 -7.51 -6.61 -9.10
C VAL A 68 -8.86 -7.31 -9.27
N PRO A 69 -9.07 -8.08 -10.34
CA PRO A 69 -10.30 -8.84 -10.50
C PRO A 69 -10.31 -10.02 -9.53
N LEU A 70 -11.43 -10.22 -8.85
CA LEU A 70 -11.60 -11.28 -7.85
C LEU A 70 -12.47 -12.41 -8.40
N GLU A 71 -12.16 -13.63 -8.03
CA GLU A 71 -13.05 -14.75 -8.25
C GLU A 71 -14.32 -14.57 -7.42
N LYS A 72 -15.45 -14.96 -7.99
CA LYS A 72 -16.73 -14.89 -7.28
C LYS A 72 -16.83 -16.06 -6.31
N PRO A 73 -16.77 -15.83 -4.98
CA PRO A 73 -16.99 -16.88 -4.02
C PRO A 73 -18.46 -17.31 -4.02
N GLN A 74 -18.77 -18.44 -3.40
CA GLN A 74 -20.14 -18.91 -3.26
C GLN A 74 -21.00 -17.87 -2.52
N GLU A 75 -20.46 -17.31 -1.43
CA GLU A 75 -21.16 -16.29 -0.63
C GLU A 75 -20.19 -15.18 -0.18
N TRP A 76 -20.41 -13.96 -0.68
CA TRP A 76 -19.59 -12.81 -0.32
C TRP A 76 -19.68 -12.41 1.17
N HIS A 77 -20.85 -12.57 1.79
CA HIS A 77 -21.05 -12.09 3.17
C HIS A 77 -20.38 -12.96 4.23
N SER A 78 -20.07 -14.21 3.91
CA SER A 78 -19.36 -15.12 4.81
C SER A 78 -17.87 -15.22 4.52
N THR A 79 -17.43 -14.79 3.32
CA THR A 79 -16.03 -14.88 2.88
C THR A 79 -15.13 -13.96 3.70
N ARG A 80 -14.04 -14.51 4.24
CA ARG A 80 -12.99 -13.71 4.91
C ARG A 80 -11.97 -13.22 3.90
N LEU A 81 -11.23 -12.16 4.25
CA LEU A 81 -10.20 -11.61 3.37
C LEU A 81 -9.15 -12.65 3.00
N LYS A 82 -8.72 -13.48 3.94
CA LYS A 82 -7.75 -14.56 3.70
C LYS A 82 -8.19 -15.61 2.68
N ASP A 83 -9.49 -15.74 2.43
CA ASP A 83 -10.07 -16.74 1.52
C ASP A 83 -10.40 -16.16 0.13
N VAL A 84 -10.17 -14.84 -0.07
CA VAL A 84 -10.48 -14.19 -1.35
C VAL A 84 -9.41 -14.53 -2.38
N ARG A 85 -9.87 -15.08 -3.51
CA ARG A 85 -8.99 -15.47 -4.62
C ARG A 85 -8.97 -14.39 -5.70
N VAL A 86 -7.80 -14.20 -6.30
CA VAL A 86 -7.62 -13.36 -7.48
C VAL A 86 -8.01 -14.13 -8.73
N SER A 87 -8.68 -13.47 -9.65
CA SER A 87 -9.03 -14.07 -10.94
C SER A 87 -7.79 -14.17 -11.84
N THR A 88 -7.66 -15.29 -12.52
CA THR A 88 -6.61 -15.50 -13.53
C THR A 88 -6.98 -14.99 -14.93
N HIS A 89 -8.20 -14.47 -15.10
CA HIS A 89 -8.65 -13.97 -16.40
C HIS A 89 -8.03 -12.62 -16.78
N GLY A 90 -7.72 -12.46 -18.07
CA GLY A 90 -7.35 -11.16 -18.66
C GLY A 90 -5.94 -10.68 -18.39
N LYS A 91 -5.06 -11.52 -17.80
CA LYS A 91 -3.66 -11.16 -17.47
C LYS A 91 -3.55 -9.75 -16.84
N TRP A 92 -4.47 -9.43 -15.93
CA TRP A 92 -4.57 -8.12 -15.27
C TRP A 92 -3.26 -7.69 -14.62
N TRP A 93 -2.46 -8.63 -14.10
CA TRP A 93 -1.14 -8.36 -13.52
C TRP A 93 -0.19 -7.71 -14.51
N HIS A 94 -0.18 -8.16 -15.76
CA HIS A 94 0.62 -7.56 -16.83
C HIS A 94 0.12 -6.13 -17.15
N VAL A 95 -1.20 -5.95 -17.28
CA VAL A 95 -1.80 -4.63 -17.52
C VAL A 95 -1.47 -3.66 -16.38
N HIS A 96 -1.54 -4.13 -15.12
CA HIS A 96 -1.20 -3.29 -13.96
C HIS A 96 0.30 -2.94 -13.93
N TRP A 97 1.16 -3.92 -14.24
CA TRP A 97 2.60 -3.67 -14.30
C TRP A 97 2.95 -2.65 -15.39
N GLU A 98 2.41 -2.80 -16.59
CA GLU A 98 2.60 -1.85 -17.68
C GLU A 98 2.06 -0.45 -17.34
N ALA A 99 0.92 -0.37 -16.64
CA ALA A 99 0.39 0.90 -16.19
C ALA A 99 1.34 1.58 -15.18
N ILE A 100 1.93 0.82 -14.24
CA ILE A 100 2.91 1.32 -13.27
C ILE A 100 4.19 1.77 -14.00
N CYS A 101 4.72 0.97 -14.93
CA CYS A 101 5.89 1.33 -15.74
C CYS A 101 5.64 2.61 -16.57
N SER A 102 4.46 2.72 -17.17
CA SER A 102 4.08 3.91 -17.95
C SER A 102 3.93 5.16 -17.10
N ALA A 103 3.38 5.00 -15.87
CA ALA A 103 3.17 6.11 -14.93
C ALA A 103 4.50 6.62 -14.35
N TYR A 104 5.39 5.70 -13.97
CA TYR A 104 6.53 6.00 -13.12
C TYR A 104 7.91 5.72 -13.73
N GLY A 105 7.99 5.11 -14.92
CA GLY A 105 9.26 4.74 -15.55
C GLY A 105 10.24 5.91 -15.81
N ARG A 106 9.76 7.14 -15.73
CA ARG A 106 10.59 8.37 -15.85
C ARG A 106 10.87 9.04 -14.51
N THR A 107 10.39 8.50 -13.40
CA THR A 107 10.66 9.04 -12.08
C THR A 107 12.09 8.74 -11.64
N PRO A 108 12.69 9.55 -10.76
CA PRO A 108 14.10 9.42 -10.39
C PRO A 108 14.48 8.06 -9.79
N PHE A 109 13.54 7.37 -9.13
CA PHE A 109 13.85 6.14 -8.39
C PHE A 109 13.17 4.89 -8.90
N PHE A 110 12.42 4.96 -10.02
CA PHE A 110 11.72 3.79 -10.56
C PHE A 110 12.66 2.63 -10.88
N GLU A 111 13.74 2.89 -11.62
CA GLU A 111 14.71 1.85 -12.00
C GLU A 111 15.35 1.15 -10.79
N TYR A 112 15.55 1.88 -9.70
CA TYR A 112 16.12 1.33 -8.47
C TYR A 112 15.19 0.33 -7.78
N TYR A 113 13.86 0.55 -7.84
CA TYR A 113 12.88 -0.25 -7.11
C TYR A 113 12.10 -1.24 -7.98
N ALA A 114 12.10 -1.07 -9.30
CA ALA A 114 11.26 -1.83 -10.22
C ALA A 114 11.45 -3.35 -10.10
N ASP A 115 12.69 -3.83 -10.07
CA ASP A 115 13.00 -5.26 -9.99
C ASP A 115 12.53 -5.92 -8.70
N ASN A 116 12.42 -5.15 -7.62
CA ASN A 116 11.99 -5.66 -6.31
C ASN A 116 10.47 -5.84 -6.24
N ILE A 117 9.70 -5.00 -6.90
CA ILE A 117 8.23 -5.08 -6.89
C ILE A 117 7.67 -5.90 -8.06
N ALA A 118 8.35 -5.96 -9.21
CA ALA A 118 7.90 -6.68 -10.41
C ALA A 118 7.42 -8.12 -10.15
N PRO A 119 8.06 -8.93 -9.24
CA PRO A 119 7.60 -10.28 -8.95
C PRO A 119 6.20 -10.38 -8.31
N ALA A 120 5.63 -9.28 -7.81
CA ALA A 120 4.23 -9.25 -7.35
C ALA A 120 3.24 -9.28 -8.53
N PHE A 121 3.70 -8.96 -9.74
CA PHE A 121 2.92 -8.92 -10.97
C PHE A 121 3.26 -10.08 -11.93
N SER A 122 3.67 -11.24 -11.40
CA SER A 122 3.97 -12.45 -12.19
C SER A 122 2.72 -13.21 -12.66
N GLY A 123 1.60 -13.06 -11.94
CA GLY A 123 0.37 -13.80 -12.19
C GLY A 123 0.28 -15.16 -11.48
N ASP A 124 1.28 -15.50 -10.66
CA ASP A 124 1.35 -16.79 -9.95
C ASP A 124 0.68 -16.76 -8.56
N ILE A 125 0.23 -15.58 -8.12
CA ILE A 125 -0.36 -15.40 -6.78
C ILE A 125 -1.87 -15.62 -6.86
N GLU A 126 -2.37 -16.58 -6.09
CA GLU A 126 -3.77 -16.99 -6.11
C GLU A 126 -4.63 -16.27 -5.07
N LEU A 127 -4.08 -15.94 -3.90
CA LEU A 127 -4.82 -15.28 -2.83
C LEU A 127 -4.56 -13.78 -2.83
N LEU A 128 -5.63 -13.01 -2.61
CA LEU A 128 -5.53 -11.55 -2.55
C LEU A 128 -4.62 -11.09 -1.41
N VAL A 129 -4.71 -11.75 -0.25
CA VAL A 129 -3.88 -11.40 0.92
C VAL A 129 -2.40 -11.65 0.68
N ASP A 130 -2.03 -12.67 -0.09
CA ASP A 130 -0.63 -12.97 -0.41
C ASP A 130 -0.06 -11.92 -1.39
N LEU A 131 -0.88 -11.48 -2.34
CA LEU A 131 -0.53 -10.37 -3.24
C LEU A 131 -0.29 -9.07 -2.46
N ASP A 132 -1.24 -8.73 -1.58
CA ASP A 132 -1.15 -7.53 -0.78
C ASP A 132 0.03 -7.56 0.19
N ASP A 133 0.29 -8.70 0.85
CA ASP A 133 1.43 -8.89 1.76
C ASP A 133 2.76 -8.72 1.01
N LYS A 134 2.88 -9.30 -0.17
CA LYS A 134 4.10 -9.19 -0.99
C LYS A 134 4.40 -7.74 -1.36
N ILE A 135 3.38 -6.99 -1.77
CA ILE A 135 3.51 -5.57 -2.10
C ILE A 135 3.77 -4.74 -0.83
N ASP A 136 3.06 -4.99 0.27
CA ASP A 136 3.22 -4.26 1.54
C ASP A 136 4.64 -4.42 2.10
N ARG A 137 5.20 -5.64 2.05
CA ARG A 137 6.59 -5.91 2.44
C ARG A 137 7.58 -5.08 1.65
N PHE A 138 7.45 -5.05 0.33
CA PHE A 138 8.27 -4.20 -0.53
C PHE A 138 8.14 -2.71 -0.14
N CYS A 139 6.91 -2.22 0.01
CA CYS A 139 6.68 -0.81 0.35
C CYS A 139 7.29 -0.43 1.71
N ARG A 140 7.15 -1.31 2.72
CA ARG A 140 7.74 -1.11 4.04
C ARG A 140 9.26 -1.10 3.98
N GLU A 141 9.86 -2.01 3.24
CA GLU A 141 11.30 -2.06 3.05
C GLU A 141 11.83 -0.79 2.38
N ALA A 142 11.20 -0.35 1.29
CA ALA A 142 11.56 0.88 0.58
C ALA A 142 11.43 2.14 1.46
N LEU A 143 10.50 2.14 2.41
CA LEU A 143 10.25 3.25 3.35
C LEU A 143 11.00 3.11 4.69
N GLY A 144 11.77 2.05 4.89
CA GLY A 144 12.43 1.78 6.18
C GLY A 144 11.45 1.58 7.35
N LEU A 145 10.24 1.07 7.08
CA LEU A 145 9.21 0.80 8.07
C LEU A 145 9.28 -0.65 8.56
N PRO A 146 8.89 -0.92 9.82
CA PRO A 146 8.87 -2.27 10.36
C PRO A 146 7.83 -3.14 9.64
N GLN A 147 8.13 -4.44 9.49
CA GLN A 147 7.19 -5.43 8.99
C GLN A 147 6.04 -5.65 9.98
N PRO A 148 4.86 -6.11 9.53
CA PRO A 148 3.74 -6.38 10.43
C PRO A 148 4.11 -7.46 11.46
N LEU A 149 3.58 -7.34 12.68
CA LEU A 149 3.68 -8.36 13.70
C LEU A 149 2.78 -9.56 13.35
N SER A 150 3.08 -10.74 13.90
CA SER A 150 2.17 -11.88 13.79
C SER A 150 0.84 -11.58 14.47
N SER A 151 -0.24 -12.17 13.96
CA SER A 151 -1.61 -11.96 14.44
C SER A 151 -1.87 -12.38 15.90
N ASP A 152 -0.95 -13.18 16.49
CA ASP A 152 -1.06 -13.67 17.86
C ASP A 152 -0.58 -12.66 18.92
N THR A 153 -0.18 -11.47 18.51
CA THR A 153 0.35 -10.46 19.42
C THR A 153 -0.78 -9.83 20.25
N SER A 154 -0.83 -10.15 21.55
CA SER A 154 -1.78 -9.56 22.50
C SER A 154 -1.35 -8.14 22.89
N MET A 155 -1.79 -7.16 22.12
CA MET A 155 -1.53 -5.73 22.38
C MET A 155 -2.83 -4.92 22.25
N THR A 156 -2.83 -3.71 22.82
CA THR A 156 -3.94 -2.77 22.63
C THR A 156 -4.04 -2.38 21.15
N VAL A 157 -5.16 -2.74 20.52
CA VAL A 157 -5.37 -2.54 19.10
C VAL A 157 -6.10 -1.23 18.84
N ALA A 158 -5.44 -0.30 18.16
CA ALA A 158 -6.07 0.89 17.61
C ALA A 158 -6.65 0.58 16.21
N ARG A 159 -7.85 1.09 15.92
CA ARG A 159 -8.55 0.90 14.63
C ARG A 159 -8.79 2.19 13.87
N GLN A 160 -8.52 3.33 14.47
CA GLN A 160 -8.69 4.63 13.85
C GLN A 160 -7.36 5.38 13.85
N VAL A 161 -7.10 6.01 12.73
CA VAL A 161 -5.94 6.87 12.54
C VAL A 161 -6.45 8.30 12.41
N GLU A 162 -6.10 9.11 13.39
CA GLU A 162 -6.45 10.53 13.42
C GLU A 162 -5.24 11.37 13.00
N ASN A 163 -5.52 12.58 12.48
CA ASN A 163 -4.51 13.62 12.23
C ASN A 163 -3.45 13.32 11.16
N ILE A 164 -3.78 12.58 10.11
CA ILE A 164 -2.94 12.50 8.92
C ILE A 164 -3.43 13.51 7.89
N ARG A 165 -2.58 14.46 7.54
CA ARG A 165 -2.85 15.48 6.52
C ARG A 165 -2.05 15.21 5.26
N ASP A 166 -2.58 15.61 4.11
CA ASP A 166 -1.80 15.57 2.89
C ASP A 166 -0.71 16.64 2.92
N VAL A 167 0.44 16.30 2.37
CA VAL A 167 1.61 17.18 2.25
C VAL A 167 2.08 17.08 0.82
N GLU A 168 2.33 18.22 0.19
CA GLU A 168 2.88 18.26 -1.15
C GLU A 168 4.32 17.72 -1.16
N TYR A 169 4.60 16.89 -2.15
CA TYR A 169 5.92 16.37 -2.47
C TYR A 169 6.09 16.36 -3.98
N TYR A 170 7.29 16.12 -4.47
CA TYR A 170 7.54 16.06 -5.89
C TYR A 170 6.77 14.89 -6.53
N GLN A 171 5.93 15.20 -7.51
CA GLN A 171 5.24 14.26 -8.38
C GLN A 171 5.59 14.59 -9.84
N ILE A 172 5.99 13.59 -10.60
CA ILE A 172 6.43 13.79 -12.00
C ILE A 172 5.35 14.43 -12.89
N TRP A 173 4.07 14.22 -12.54
CA TRP A 173 2.94 14.77 -13.31
C TRP A 173 2.40 16.10 -12.76
N ALA A 174 2.97 16.64 -11.66
CA ALA A 174 2.48 17.86 -11.03
C ALA A 174 2.54 19.10 -11.93
N GLU A 175 3.47 19.18 -12.86
CA GLU A 175 3.51 20.28 -13.85
C GLU A 175 2.26 20.30 -14.73
N ARG A 176 1.67 19.14 -14.97
CA ARG A 176 0.49 19.01 -15.86
C ARG A 176 -0.84 19.06 -15.11
N PHE A 177 -0.91 18.45 -13.93
CA PHE A 177 -2.18 18.24 -13.22
C PHE A 177 -2.24 18.91 -11.85
N GLY A 178 -1.15 19.52 -11.39
CA GLY A 178 -0.99 19.96 -10.02
C GLY A 178 -0.68 18.79 -9.08
N PHE A 179 -0.58 19.07 -7.79
CA PHE A 179 -0.38 18.04 -6.79
C PHE A 179 -1.66 17.21 -6.61
N THR A 180 -1.55 15.90 -6.74
CA THR A 180 -2.66 14.95 -6.55
C THR A 180 -2.50 14.21 -5.21
N PRO A 181 -3.35 14.48 -4.20
CA PRO A 181 -3.31 13.78 -2.93
C PRO A 181 -3.92 12.38 -3.01
N GLY A 182 -3.58 11.52 -2.03
CA GLY A 182 -4.26 10.24 -1.82
C GLY A 182 -3.92 9.14 -2.82
N LEU A 183 -2.85 9.29 -3.57
CA LEU A 183 -2.33 8.25 -4.46
C LEU A 183 -1.78 7.05 -3.68
N SER A 184 -1.53 5.96 -4.40
CA SER A 184 -0.76 4.82 -3.91
C SER A 184 0.61 5.27 -3.41
N VAL A 185 1.12 4.61 -2.38
CA VAL A 185 2.47 4.85 -1.86
C VAL A 185 3.56 4.62 -2.90
N LEU A 186 3.27 3.88 -3.97
CA LEU A 186 4.20 3.71 -5.09
C LEU A 186 4.56 5.05 -5.73
N ASP A 187 3.60 6.00 -5.79
CA ASP A 187 3.86 7.35 -6.27
C ASP A 187 4.94 8.03 -5.42
N LEU A 188 4.80 7.97 -4.10
CA LEU A 188 5.78 8.55 -3.19
C LEU A 188 7.17 7.86 -3.30
N ILE A 189 7.20 6.52 -3.33
CA ILE A 189 8.44 5.74 -3.39
C ILE A 189 9.21 6.05 -4.69
N PHE A 190 8.54 6.03 -5.83
CA PHE A 190 9.22 6.22 -7.11
C PHE A 190 9.64 7.68 -7.37
N ASN A 191 8.89 8.66 -6.84
CA ASN A 191 9.25 10.06 -6.98
C ASN A 191 10.30 10.52 -5.96
N MET A 192 10.22 10.07 -4.70
CA MET A 192 11.03 10.60 -3.58
C MET A 192 12.13 9.64 -3.10
N GLY A 193 12.03 8.34 -3.40
CA GLY A 193 13.02 7.35 -3.01
C GLY A 193 13.39 7.40 -1.52
N PRO A 194 14.68 7.57 -1.18
CA PRO A 194 15.14 7.63 0.21
C PRO A 194 14.58 8.79 1.04
N GLU A 195 14.01 9.82 0.40
CA GLU A 195 13.38 10.95 1.07
C GLU A 195 11.89 10.71 1.41
N ALA A 196 11.28 9.66 0.87
CA ALA A 196 9.88 9.31 1.10
C ALA A 196 9.50 9.23 2.59
N PRO A 197 10.31 8.67 3.51
CA PRO A 197 10.03 8.66 4.95
C PRO A 197 9.89 10.05 5.56
N LEU A 198 10.59 11.06 5.04
CA LEU A 198 10.49 12.44 5.53
C LEU A 198 9.11 13.03 5.22
N VAL A 199 8.55 12.73 4.06
CA VAL A 199 7.19 13.14 3.69
C VAL A 199 6.17 12.52 4.65
N LEU A 200 6.27 11.20 4.90
CA LEU A 200 5.41 10.52 5.87
C LEU A 200 5.49 11.17 7.26
N HIS A 201 6.69 11.56 7.70
CA HIS A 201 6.87 12.24 8.97
C HIS A 201 6.14 13.60 9.02
N VAL A 202 6.21 14.38 7.96
CA VAL A 202 5.53 15.69 7.92
C VAL A 202 4.00 15.50 7.88
N MET A 203 3.49 14.47 7.20
CA MET A 203 2.05 14.14 7.17
C MET A 203 1.46 13.85 8.55
N THR A 204 2.28 13.39 9.48
CA THR A 204 1.86 12.97 10.83
C THR A 204 2.07 14.04 11.91
N ARG A 205 2.57 15.20 11.57
CA ARG A 205 2.73 16.36 12.46
C ARG A 205 1.45 17.18 12.50
#